data_d071e2ccb7bd696cc0dc634944ac3880
#
_entry.id   d071e2ccb7bd696cc0dc634944ac3880
#
_cell.length_a   1.000
_cell.length_b   1.000
_cell.length_c   1.000
_cell.angle_alpha   90.00
_cell.angle_beta   90.00
_cell.angle_gamma   90.00
#
_symmetry.space_group_name_H-M   'P 1'
#
loop_
_entity.id
_entity.type
_entity.pdbx_description
1 polymer ?
#
loop_
_entity_poly.entity_id
_entity_poly.type
_entity_poly.pdbx_seq_one_letter_code
_entity_poly.pdbx_strand_id
1 'polypeptide(L)'
;DLGGVAKRYVNKDSFVDKYQIENPFEETAADRKILEDKSYFRVYEPQVGINGARTSYFHHSIGGYHAAKPKRLQELFDYQIAKGNMEILNMLNVKYIILRNQEGKTQPVYNGDALGSAWFVKQLSLKNNDDEVMQALEKFHPAEEALATANDLKTTLPTQYTVDTTAKITLKNVRPDELIYESNNSHNGLAVFSEMYYPHGWKATIDGKEAPIYRVDYTLRALSVPAGKHEIRFVFEPQIVKTGSNLSLVGAILLMLWIVGGIVWQTKKNKTED
;
A
#
# COMPACT_ATOMS: atom_id res chain seq x y z
N ASP A 1 16.68 5.52 -39.51
CA ASP A 1 17.76 5.51 -38.50
C ASP A 1 17.37 4.87 -37.16
N LEU A 2 16.13 4.96 -36.72
CA LEU A 2 15.65 4.30 -35.51
C LEU A 2 15.77 2.77 -35.57
N GLY A 3 15.67 2.15 -36.76
CA GLY A 3 15.87 0.71 -36.93
C GLY A 3 17.31 0.24 -36.66
N GLY A 4 18.29 1.06 -36.95
CA GLY A 4 19.71 0.79 -36.63
C GLY A 4 19.98 0.89 -35.13
N VAL A 5 19.32 1.83 -34.44
CA VAL A 5 19.38 1.96 -32.98
C VAL A 5 18.64 0.78 -32.30
N ALA A 6 17.44 0.45 -32.77
CA ALA A 6 16.66 -0.65 -32.22
C ALA A 6 17.40 -2.00 -32.26
N LYS A 7 18.11 -2.31 -33.37
CA LYS A 7 18.93 -3.53 -33.51
C LYS A 7 20.07 -3.65 -32.49
N ARG A 8 20.54 -2.57 -31.87
CA ARG A 8 21.56 -2.59 -30.83
C ARG A 8 20.96 -3.08 -29.48
N TYR A 9 19.68 -2.81 -29.25
CA TYR A 9 18.99 -3.11 -27.99
C TYR A 9 18.08 -4.34 -28.10
N VAL A 10 17.59 -4.66 -29.31
CA VAL A 10 16.75 -5.82 -29.59
C VAL A 10 17.37 -6.60 -30.73
N ASN A 11 18.08 -7.65 -30.40
CA ASN A 11 18.73 -8.59 -31.32
C ASN A 11 18.26 -10.02 -31.02
N LYS A 12 18.79 -11.02 -31.73
CA LYS A 12 18.41 -12.43 -31.56
C LYS A 12 18.64 -12.93 -30.12
N ASP A 13 19.68 -12.42 -29.44
CA ASP A 13 20.02 -12.81 -28.08
C ASP A 13 19.08 -12.19 -27.02
N SER A 14 18.27 -11.23 -27.45
CA SER A 14 17.23 -10.64 -26.60
C SER A 14 15.94 -11.48 -26.52
N PHE A 15 15.82 -12.52 -27.37
CA PHE A 15 14.67 -13.42 -27.35
C PHE A 15 15.00 -14.64 -26.50
N VAL A 16 14.15 -14.89 -25.51
CA VAL A 16 14.22 -16.06 -24.64
C VAL A 16 12.97 -16.92 -24.83
N ASP A 17 13.02 -18.15 -24.33
CA ASP A 17 11.85 -19.02 -24.36
C ASP A 17 10.65 -18.36 -23.66
N LYS A 18 9.46 -18.52 -24.25
CA LYS A 18 8.20 -17.97 -23.74
C LYS A 18 7.96 -18.38 -22.28
N TYR A 19 8.29 -19.63 -21.92
CA TYR A 19 8.15 -20.13 -20.56
C TYR A 19 8.97 -19.32 -19.55
N GLN A 20 10.18 -18.89 -19.89
CA GLN A 20 11.03 -18.07 -19.02
C GLN A 20 10.48 -16.66 -18.78
N ILE A 21 9.75 -16.12 -19.77
CA ILE A 21 9.09 -14.81 -19.65
C ILE A 21 7.83 -14.96 -18.76
N GLU A 22 7.05 -16.00 -18.97
CA GLU A 22 5.81 -16.25 -18.23
C GLU A 22 6.06 -16.72 -16.79
N ASN A 23 7.20 -17.37 -16.53
CA ASN A 23 7.60 -17.88 -15.21
C ASN A 23 8.97 -17.34 -14.80
N PRO A 24 9.11 -16.05 -14.52
CA PRO A 24 10.39 -15.41 -14.20
C PRO A 24 10.99 -15.89 -12.87
N PHE A 25 10.19 -16.50 -12.00
CA PHE A 25 10.62 -17.04 -10.71
C PHE A 25 10.06 -18.44 -10.50
N GLU A 26 10.87 -19.30 -9.87
CA GLU A 26 10.45 -20.62 -9.45
C GLU A 26 9.88 -20.59 -8.03
N GLU A 27 8.77 -21.32 -7.85
CA GLU A 27 8.13 -21.51 -6.56
C GLU A 27 8.95 -22.47 -5.69
N THR A 28 9.31 -22.06 -4.50
CA THR A 28 10.05 -22.89 -3.53
C THR A 28 9.09 -23.66 -2.59
N ALA A 29 9.66 -24.59 -1.81
CA ALA A 29 8.90 -25.29 -0.77
C ALA A 29 8.35 -24.31 0.31
N ALA A 30 9.07 -23.21 0.58
CA ALA A 30 8.60 -22.17 1.49
C ALA A 30 7.37 -21.46 0.94
N ASP A 31 7.38 -21.10 -0.34
CA ASP A 31 6.24 -20.42 -0.98
C ASP A 31 4.99 -21.30 -0.96
N ARG A 32 5.11 -22.59 -1.32
CA ARG A 32 3.99 -23.53 -1.27
C ARG A 32 3.35 -23.63 0.11
N LYS A 33 4.19 -23.71 1.15
CA LYS A 33 3.69 -23.78 2.53
C LYS A 33 2.98 -22.50 2.96
N ILE A 34 3.50 -21.33 2.58
CA ILE A 34 2.86 -20.04 2.89
C ILE A 34 1.54 -19.89 2.14
N LEU A 35 1.45 -20.36 0.88
CA LEU A 35 0.25 -20.29 0.05
C LEU A 35 -0.91 -21.16 0.56
N GLU A 36 -0.66 -22.09 1.49
CA GLU A 36 -1.72 -22.84 2.20
C GLU A 36 -2.54 -21.92 3.13
N ASP A 37 -1.92 -20.88 3.68
CA ASP A 37 -2.60 -19.90 4.52
C ASP A 37 -3.36 -18.88 3.66
N LYS A 38 -4.69 -18.88 3.74
CA LYS A 38 -5.58 -18.01 2.95
C LYS A 38 -5.94 -16.71 3.66
N SER A 39 -5.38 -16.43 4.84
CA SER A 39 -5.59 -15.16 5.53
C SER A 39 -4.85 -14.01 4.82
N TYR A 40 -5.23 -12.77 5.11
CA TYR A 40 -4.56 -11.60 4.55
C TYR A 40 -3.38 -11.19 5.44
N PHE A 41 -2.17 -11.29 4.90
CA PHE A 41 -0.91 -10.97 5.58
C PHE A 41 0.17 -10.57 4.57
N ARG A 42 1.30 -10.10 5.05
CA ARG A 42 2.50 -9.83 4.24
C ARG A 42 3.61 -10.82 4.55
N VAL A 43 4.48 -10.97 3.56
CA VAL A 43 5.68 -11.80 3.63
C VAL A 43 6.91 -10.91 3.47
N TYR A 44 7.95 -11.22 4.23
CA TYR A 44 9.25 -10.59 4.11
C TYR A 44 10.33 -11.64 3.80
N GLU A 45 11.20 -11.35 2.85
CA GLU A 45 12.34 -12.18 2.47
C GLU A 45 13.62 -11.32 2.54
N PRO A 46 14.38 -11.37 3.65
CA PRO A 46 15.54 -10.49 3.87
C PRO A 46 16.58 -10.53 2.75
N GLN A 47 16.83 -11.71 2.14
CA GLN A 47 17.80 -11.85 1.05
C GLN A 47 17.37 -11.15 -0.24
N VAL A 48 16.08 -11.02 -0.47
CA VAL A 48 15.50 -10.29 -1.60
C VAL A 48 15.40 -8.79 -1.29
N GLY A 49 15.21 -8.46 -0.02
CA GLY A 49 15.07 -7.09 0.47
C GLY A 49 13.77 -6.44 -0.01
N ILE A 50 13.72 -5.09 0.12
CA ILE A 50 12.52 -4.30 -0.20
C ILE A 50 12.37 -3.99 -1.69
N ASN A 51 13.42 -4.22 -2.50
CA ASN A 51 13.45 -3.86 -3.93
C ASN A 51 13.26 -5.05 -4.87
N GLY A 52 13.26 -6.27 -4.33
CA GLY A 52 13.18 -7.47 -5.15
C GLY A 52 11.76 -7.82 -5.57
N ALA A 53 11.60 -8.32 -6.79
CA ALA A 53 10.30 -8.69 -7.34
C ALA A 53 9.83 -10.10 -6.93
N ARG A 54 10.74 -10.99 -6.54
CA ARG A 54 10.45 -12.40 -6.31
C ARG A 54 9.37 -12.61 -5.24
N THR A 55 9.53 -11.98 -4.08
CA THR A 55 8.57 -12.15 -2.98
C THR A 55 7.18 -11.63 -3.35
N SER A 56 7.11 -10.48 -4.03
CA SER A 56 5.83 -9.89 -4.49
C SER A 56 5.21 -10.63 -5.67
N TYR A 57 5.93 -11.50 -6.34
CA TYR A 57 5.38 -12.36 -7.39
C TYR A 57 4.48 -13.47 -6.81
N PHE A 58 4.85 -14.04 -5.67
CA PHE A 58 4.09 -15.12 -5.03
C PHE A 58 3.18 -14.67 -3.89
N HIS A 59 3.53 -13.59 -3.21
CA HIS A 59 2.90 -13.18 -1.94
C HIS A 59 2.65 -11.67 -1.89
N HIS A 60 1.76 -11.23 -1.00
CA HIS A 60 1.74 -9.83 -0.56
C HIS A 60 3.04 -9.54 0.19
N SER A 61 3.91 -8.74 -0.38
CA SER A 61 5.21 -8.37 0.19
C SER A 61 5.16 -6.99 0.82
N ILE A 62 6.07 -6.73 1.78
CA ILE A 62 6.30 -5.36 2.29
C ILE A 62 7.05 -4.47 1.29
N GLY A 63 7.60 -5.06 0.22
CA GLY A 63 8.35 -4.38 -0.83
C GLY A 63 7.88 -4.80 -2.22
N GLY A 64 8.77 -4.64 -3.18
CA GLY A 64 8.56 -4.99 -4.57
C GLY A 64 9.37 -4.08 -5.50
N TYR A 65 9.54 -4.51 -6.74
CA TYR A 65 10.22 -3.70 -7.74
C TYR A 65 9.24 -2.76 -8.43
N HIS A 66 9.31 -1.46 -8.10
CA HIS A 66 8.56 -0.42 -8.80
C HIS A 66 9.23 0.96 -8.66
N ALA A 67 9.05 1.81 -9.67
CA ALA A 67 9.70 3.13 -9.73
C ALA A 67 9.13 4.16 -8.75
N ALA A 68 7.88 4.00 -8.32
CA ALA A 68 7.16 4.96 -7.48
C ALA A 68 7.01 4.48 -6.01
N LYS A 69 8.09 3.93 -5.45
CA LYS A 69 8.09 3.49 -4.06
C LYS A 69 7.91 4.68 -3.10
N PRO A 70 6.99 4.61 -2.13
CA PRO A 70 6.86 5.65 -1.12
C PRO A 70 8.16 5.84 -0.34
N LYS A 71 8.65 7.08 -0.27
CA LYS A 71 9.89 7.42 0.44
C LYS A 71 9.87 6.94 1.90
N ARG A 72 8.75 7.12 2.60
CA ARG A 72 8.58 6.70 4.00
C ARG A 72 8.74 5.20 4.21
N LEU A 73 8.35 4.38 3.25
CA LEU A 73 8.58 2.94 3.33
C LEU A 73 10.07 2.60 3.20
N GLN A 74 10.79 3.29 2.30
CA GLN A 74 12.23 3.12 2.17
C GLN A 74 12.95 3.55 3.46
N GLU A 75 12.58 4.69 4.03
CA GLU A 75 13.15 5.20 5.29
C GLU A 75 12.86 4.25 6.45
N LEU A 76 11.63 3.72 6.56
CA LEU A 76 11.27 2.73 7.57
C LEU A 76 12.11 1.44 7.43
N PHE A 77 12.36 1.03 6.19
CA PHE A 77 13.24 -0.10 5.91
C PHE A 77 14.68 0.20 6.37
N ASP A 78 15.26 1.30 5.91
CA ASP A 78 16.67 1.62 6.13
C ASP A 78 16.99 1.86 7.62
N TYR A 79 16.09 2.53 8.33
CA TYR A 79 16.32 2.93 9.73
C TYR A 79 15.82 1.94 10.78
N GLN A 80 14.90 1.03 10.42
CA GLN A 80 14.30 0.10 11.37
C GLN A 80 14.39 -1.36 10.92
N ILE A 81 13.82 -1.73 9.77
CA ILE A 81 13.71 -3.14 9.34
C ILE A 81 15.10 -3.72 9.07
N ALA A 82 15.98 -2.99 8.39
CA ALA A 82 17.36 -3.43 8.11
C ALA A 82 18.19 -3.61 9.39
N LYS A 83 17.80 -2.97 10.50
CA LYS A 83 18.41 -3.14 11.82
C LYS A 83 17.78 -4.29 12.64
N GLY A 84 16.83 -5.01 12.07
CA GLY A 84 16.19 -6.17 12.71
C GLY A 84 15.06 -5.82 13.68
N ASN A 85 14.46 -4.61 13.58
CA ASN A 85 13.34 -4.24 14.43
C ASN A 85 12.09 -5.04 14.06
N MET A 86 11.79 -6.08 14.85
CA MET A 86 10.65 -6.97 14.62
C MET A 86 9.30 -6.30 14.85
N GLU A 87 9.21 -5.30 15.73
CA GLU A 87 7.97 -4.59 16.01
C GLU A 87 7.44 -3.88 14.74
N ILE A 88 8.34 -3.45 13.88
CA ILE A 88 7.95 -2.86 12.59
C ILE A 88 7.38 -3.93 11.64
N LEU A 89 7.93 -5.13 11.64
CA LEU A 89 7.35 -6.24 10.87
C LEU A 89 5.99 -6.67 11.45
N ASN A 90 5.83 -6.63 12.78
CA ASN A 90 4.57 -6.92 13.46
C ASN A 90 3.46 -5.94 13.04
N MET A 91 3.74 -4.62 13.07
CA MET A 91 2.75 -3.60 12.66
C MET A 91 2.47 -3.60 11.16
N LEU A 92 3.41 -4.06 10.33
CA LEU A 92 3.22 -4.24 8.89
C LEU A 92 2.49 -5.55 8.54
N ASN A 93 1.99 -6.29 9.53
CA ASN A 93 1.31 -7.58 9.35
C ASN A 93 2.18 -8.62 8.61
N VAL A 94 3.48 -8.65 8.90
CA VAL A 94 4.38 -9.65 8.35
C VAL A 94 4.21 -10.94 9.13
N LYS A 95 3.43 -11.87 8.60
CA LYS A 95 3.10 -13.15 9.24
C LYS A 95 4.13 -14.24 8.95
N TYR A 96 4.81 -14.15 7.83
CA TYR A 96 5.88 -15.08 7.45
C TYR A 96 7.13 -14.35 6.99
N ILE A 97 8.28 -14.88 7.42
CA ILE A 97 9.60 -14.45 6.97
C ILE A 97 10.24 -15.64 6.25
N ILE A 98 10.70 -15.45 5.00
CA ILE A 98 11.40 -16.49 4.25
C ILE A 98 12.89 -16.36 4.53
N LEU A 99 13.46 -17.35 5.20
CA LEU A 99 14.89 -17.42 5.48
C LEU A 99 15.54 -18.56 4.69
N ARG A 100 16.86 -18.48 4.50
CA ARG A 100 17.68 -19.60 3.99
C ARG A 100 18.34 -20.34 5.14
N ASN A 101 18.24 -21.66 5.12
CA ASN A 101 18.97 -22.49 6.05
C ASN A 101 20.45 -22.63 5.62
N GLN A 102 21.25 -23.35 6.40
CA GLN A 102 22.69 -23.57 6.14
C GLN A 102 22.96 -24.30 4.81
N GLU A 103 21.99 -25.05 4.31
CA GLU A 103 22.06 -25.73 3.00
C GLU A 103 21.61 -24.85 1.83
N GLY A 104 21.30 -23.58 2.09
CA GLY A 104 20.81 -22.64 1.08
C GLY A 104 19.34 -22.81 0.69
N LYS A 105 18.60 -23.75 1.29
CA LYS A 105 17.18 -23.97 1.04
C LYS A 105 16.33 -22.94 1.78
N THR A 106 15.30 -22.45 1.11
CA THR A 106 14.32 -21.52 1.71
C THR A 106 13.38 -22.25 2.66
N GLN A 107 13.09 -21.61 3.81
CA GLN A 107 12.10 -22.09 4.77
C GLN A 107 11.27 -20.92 5.30
N PRO A 108 9.95 -21.09 5.51
CA PRO A 108 9.12 -20.08 6.11
C PRO A 108 9.27 -20.12 7.64
N VAL A 109 9.50 -18.97 8.23
CA VAL A 109 9.44 -18.75 9.67
C VAL A 109 8.15 -18.02 9.98
N TYR A 110 7.32 -18.60 10.83
CA TYR A 110 6.05 -18.02 11.26
C TYR A 110 6.32 -16.94 12.32
N ASN A 111 5.74 -15.76 12.13
CA ASN A 111 5.75 -14.66 13.09
C ASN A 111 4.39 -14.60 13.80
N GLY A 112 4.33 -15.11 15.03
CA GLY A 112 3.11 -15.12 15.85
C GLY A 112 2.71 -13.75 16.41
N ASP A 113 3.63 -12.77 16.38
CA ASP A 113 3.42 -11.44 16.95
C ASP A 113 2.91 -10.43 15.90
N ALA A 114 2.66 -10.86 14.64
CA ALA A 114 2.06 -10.03 13.63
C ALA A 114 0.67 -9.55 14.08
N LEU A 115 0.44 -8.22 14.06
CA LEU A 115 -0.76 -7.60 14.63
C LEU A 115 -2.02 -7.72 13.76
N GLY A 116 -1.90 -8.35 12.59
CA GLY A 116 -3.02 -8.48 11.67
C GLY A 116 -3.26 -7.21 10.85
N SER A 117 -4.44 -7.13 10.26
CA SER A 117 -4.79 -6.04 9.34
C SER A 117 -5.19 -4.75 10.04
N ALA A 118 -5.65 -4.82 11.30
CA ALA A 118 -6.01 -3.66 12.11
C ALA A 118 -6.16 -4.05 13.59
N TRP A 119 -5.90 -3.10 14.48
CA TRP A 119 -6.01 -3.26 15.94
C TRP A 119 -6.33 -1.93 16.64
N PHE A 120 -6.79 -1.97 17.87
CA PHE A 120 -6.96 -0.80 18.73
C PHE A 120 -5.74 -0.60 19.61
N VAL A 121 -5.35 0.66 19.84
CA VAL A 121 -4.24 1.03 20.71
C VAL A 121 -4.75 1.72 21.98
N LYS A 122 -3.99 1.60 23.07
CA LYS A 122 -4.30 2.19 24.39
C LYS A 122 -3.79 3.63 24.50
N GLN A 123 -2.76 3.98 23.75
CA GLN A 123 -2.08 5.27 23.86
C GLN A 123 -1.79 5.87 22.49
N LEU A 124 -1.92 7.20 22.40
CA LEU A 124 -1.42 8.02 21.29
C LEU A 124 -0.32 8.94 21.82
N SER A 125 0.92 8.71 21.40
CA SER A 125 2.09 9.50 21.77
C SER A 125 2.42 10.53 20.71
N LEU A 126 2.38 11.82 21.06
CA LEU A 126 2.73 12.89 20.14
C LEU A 126 4.22 13.20 20.17
N LYS A 127 4.79 13.39 19.00
CA LYS A 127 6.18 13.82 18.75
C LYS A 127 6.19 15.14 18.01
N ASN A 128 7.29 15.87 18.10
CA ASN A 128 7.37 17.20 17.50
C ASN A 128 7.52 17.14 15.97
N ASN A 129 8.17 16.09 15.46
CA ASN A 129 8.48 15.93 14.03
C ASN A 129 8.64 14.45 13.65
N ASP A 130 8.81 14.19 12.36
CA ASP A 130 8.97 12.84 11.79
C ASP A 130 10.25 12.14 12.25
N ASP A 131 11.34 12.90 12.52
CA ASP A 131 12.61 12.31 12.99
C ASP A 131 12.44 11.75 14.41
N GLU A 132 11.73 12.47 15.27
CA GLU A 132 11.41 11.99 16.62
C GLU A 132 10.46 10.78 16.59
N VAL A 133 9.51 10.72 15.63
CA VAL A 133 8.70 9.53 15.41
C VAL A 133 9.61 8.36 15.03
N MET A 134 10.50 8.53 14.04
CA MET A 134 11.42 7.48 13.59
C MET A 134 12.33 6.97 14.71
N GLN A 135 12.85 7.85 15.57
CA GLN A 135 13.65 7.46 16.74
C GLN A 135 12.83 6.71 17.78
N ALA A 136 11.59 7.15 18.03
CA ALA A 136 10.71 6.49 18.98
C ALA A 136 10.36 5.05 18.58
N LEU A 137 10.32 4.74 17.27
CA LEU A 137 10.09 3.40 16.76
C LEU A 137 11.15 2.35 17.24
N GLU A 138 12.30 2.76 17.72
CA GLU A 138 13.32 1.84 18.25
C GLU A 138 12.89 1.13 19.54
N LYS A 139 11.99 1.75 20.32
CA LYS A 139 11.48 1.22 21.60
C LYS A 139 9.94 1.16 21.61
N PHE A 140 9.36 1.06 20.46
CA PHE A 140 7.94 1.15 20.22
C PHE A 140 7.23 -0.20 20.42
N HIS A 141 6.04 -0.16 20.98
CA HIS A 141 5.18 -1.32 21.15
C HIS A 141 3.87 -1.10 20.39
N PRO A 142 3.82 -1.43 19.10
CA PRO A 142 2.69 -1.11 18.21
C PRO A 142 1.36 -1.72 18.64
N ALA A 143 1.37 -2.79 19.40
CA ALA A 143 0.15 -3.40 19.93
C ALA A 143 -0.55 -2.51 21.00
N GLU A 144 0.17 -1.57 21.61
CA GLU A 144 -0.33 -0.77 22.73
C GLU A 144 -0.40 0.72 22.44
N GLU A 145 0.51 1.24 21.61
CA GLU A 145 0.61 2.66 21.33
C GLU A 145 0.66 2.97 19.83
N ALA A 146 0.26 4.18 19.48
CA ALA A 146 0.48 4.79 18.18
C ALA A 146 1.30 6.07 18.34
N LEU A 147 2.19 6.35 17.39
CA LEU A 147 3.03 7.54 17.35
C LEU A 147 2.56 8.48 16.23
N ALA A 148 2.38 9.76 16.53
CA ALA A 148 2.01 10.76 15.53
C ALA A 148 2.68 12.10 15.80
N THR A 149 2.69 12.98 14.79
CA THR A 149 2.96 14.40 14.99
C THR A 149 1.64 15.17 15.04
N ALA A 150 1.65 16.37 15.60
CA ALA A 150 0.45 17.23 15.61
C ALA A 150 -0.05 17.54 14.18
N ASN A 151 0.85 17.59 13.20
CA ASN A 151 0.52 17.83 11.79
C ASN A 151 -0.17 16.63 11.11
N ASP A 152 -0.02 15.42 11.65
CA ASP A 152 -0.65 14.21 11.14
C ASP A 152 -2.10 14.08 11.55
N LEU A 153 -2.45 14.77 12.65
CA LEU A 153 -3.78 14.78 13.21
C LEU A 153 -4.52 16.02 12.71
N LYS A 154 -5.63 15.81 12.03
CA LYS A 154 -6.49 16.89 11.53
C LYS A 154 -7.36 17.51 12.62
N THR A 155 -7.45 16.83 13.78
CA THR A 155 -8.23 17.24 14.96
C THR A 155 -7.47 16.81 16.21
N THR A 156 -7.78 17.44 17.35
CA THR A 156 -7.26 16.98 18.64
C THR A 156 -7.91 15.64 19.01
N LEU A 157 -7.07 14.64 19.25
CA LEU A 157 -7.49 13.32 19.70
C LEU A 157 -7.10 13.10 21.17
N PRO A 158 -7.83 12.24 21.91
CA PRO A 158 -7.39 11.76 23.21
C PRO A 158 -6.01 11.07 23.10
N THR A 159 -5.20 11.21 24.14
CA THR A 159 -3.90 10.53 24.23
C THR A 159 -3.98 9.18 24.92
N GLN A 160 -5.10 8.87 25.58
CA GLN A 160 -5.35 7.60 26.27
C GLN A 160 -6.70 7.02 25.85
N TYR A 161 -6.74 5.71 25.64
CA TYR A 161 -7.91 4.97 25.24
C TYR A 161 -8.10 3.72 26.12
N THR A 162 -9.35 3.41 26.42
CA THR A 162 -9.69 2.14 27.05
C THR A 162 -9.92 1.09 25.98
N VAL A 163 -9.10 0.05 25.99
CA VAL A 163 -9.23 -1.10 25.08
C VAL A 163 -9.54 -2.32 25.92
N ASP A 164 -10.70 -2.89 25.73
CA ASP A 164 -11.09 -4.13 26.40
C ASP A 164 -10.66 -5.37 25.61
N THR A 165 -10.67 -6.53 26.24
CA THR A 165 -10.24 -7.80 25.63
C THR A 165 -11.15 -8.28 24.50
N THR A 166 -12.33 -7.70 24.34
CA THR A 166 -13.29 -8.05 23.27
C THR A 166 -13.18 -7.13 22.06
N ALA A 167 -12.43 -6.01 22.19
CA ALA A 167 -12.22 -5.07 21.11
C ALA A 167 -11.50 -5.74 19.95
N LYS A 168 -12.12 -5.73 18.78
CA LYS A 168 -11.63 -6.42 17.59
C LYS A 168 -11.97 -5.65 16.33
N ILE A 169 -11.03 -5.68 15.37
CA ILE A 169 -11.27 -5.24 14.00
C ILE A 169 -10.93 -6.41 13.08
N THR A 170 -11.84 -6.72 12.16
CA THR A 170 -11.68 -7.86 11.24
C THR A 170 -11.80 -7.34 9.80
N LEU A 171 -10.80 -7.63 8.99
CA LEU A 171 -10.85 -7.38 7.55
C LEU A 171 -11.84 -8.36 6.90
N LYS A 172 -12.82 -7.84 6.17
CA LYS A 172 -13.88 -8.61 5.52
C LYS A 172 -13.70 -8.72 4.02
N ASN A 173 -13.23 -7.66 3.40
CA ASN A 173 -13.02 -7.64 1.95
C ASN A 173 -11.77 -6.85 1.60
N VAL A 174 -11.03 -7.34 0.60
CA VAL A 174 -9.82 -6.72 0.08
C VAL A 174 -9.93 -6.63 -1.43
N ARG A 175 -9.90 -5.41 -1.95
CA ARG A 175 -9.73 -5.10 -3.36
C ARG A 175 -8.63 -4.06 -3.51
N PRO A 176 -7.99 -3.93 -4.66
CA PRO A 176 -6.93 -2.95 -4.84
C PRO A 176 -7.33 -1.49 -4.51
N ASP A 177 -8.60 -1.18 -4.71
CA ASP A 177 -9.21 0.14 -4.53
C ASP A 177 -10.18 0.22 -3.35
N GLU A 178 -10.42 -0.88 -2.62
CA GLU A 178 -11.39 -0.94 -1.54
C GLU A 178 -10.98 -1.92 -0.44
N LEU A 179 -11.10 -1.47 0.81
CA LEU A 179 -10.93 -2.31 2.00
C LEU A 179 -12.15 -2.16 2.91
N ILE A 180 -12.72 -3.27 3.34
CA ILE A 180 -13.89 -3.29 4.24
C ILE A 180 -13.52 -4.04 5.51
N TYR A 181 -13.73 -3.38 6.66
CA TYR A 181 -13.52 -3.95 8.00
C TYR A 181 -14.80 -3.90 8.81
N GLU A 182 -14.94 -4.82 9.75
CA GLU A 182 -15.89 -4.75 10.84
C GLU A 182 -15.15 -4.52 12.14
N SER A 183 -15.54 -3.51 12.90
CA SER A 183 -15.07 -3.27 14.27
C SER A 183 -16.13 -3.64 15.30
N ASN A 184 -15.68 -4.04 16.50
CA ASN A 184 -16.51 -4.21 17.67
C ASN A 184 -15.67 -3.81 18.89
N ASN A 185 -16.10 -2.78 19.62
CA ASN A 185 -15.39 -2.22 20.77
C ASN A 185 -16.38 -1.58 21.73
N SER A 186 -16.18 -1.72 23.03
CA SER A 186 -17.08 -1.18 24.05
C SER A 186 -16.90 0.31 24.32
N HIS A 187 -15.77 0.88 23.91
CA HIS A 187 -15.38 2.29 24.13
C HIS A 187 -14.92 2.91 22.82
N ASN A 188 -15.03 4.25 22.72
CA ASN A 188 -14.39 4.95 21.62
C ASN A 188 -12.89 4.64 21.59
N GLY A 189 -12.35 4.27 20.45
CA GLY A 189 -10.97 3.80 20.31
C GLY A 189 -10.23 4.45 19.14
N LEU A 190 -8.89 4.43 19.21
CA LEU A 190 -8.03 4.71 18.08
C LEU A 190 -7.66 3.38 17.44
N ALA A 191 -8.12 3.18 16.22
CA ALA A 191 -7.81 2.01 15.41
C ALA A 191 -6.64 2.30 14.49
N VAL A 192 -5.62 1.44 14.52
CA VAL A 192 -4.50 1.45 13.58
C VAL A 192 -4.72 0.36 12.54
N PHE A 193 -4.44 0.67 11.29
CA PHE A 193 -4.58 -0.24 10.15
C PHE A 193 -3.20 -0.50 9.53
N SER A 194 -2.88 -1.75 9.30
CA SER A 194 -1.62 -2.17 8.67
C SER A 194 -1.57 -1.82 7.17
N GLU A 195 -2.04 -0.62 6.83
CA GLU A 195 -2.06 -0.07 5.48
C GLU A 195 -1.35 1.27 5.44
N MET A 196 -0.57 1.49 4.37
CA MET A 196 0.18 2.74 4.24
C MET A 196 -0.72 3.94 4.09
N TYR A 197 -0.44 4.98 4.86
CA TYR A 197 -1.04 6.29 4.67
C TYR A 197 -0.57 6.91 3.35
N TYR A 198 -1.53 7.25 2.50
CA TYR A 198 -1.32 8.02 1.29
C TYR A 198 -2.36 9.14 1.22
N PRO A 199 -1.93 10.43 1.19
CA PRO A 199 -2.83 11.56 1.38
C PRO A 199 -3.76 11.83 0.20
N HIS A 200 -3.50 11.23 -0.97
CA HIS A 200 -4.20 11.55 -2.21
C HIS A 200 -5.04 10.37 -2.70
N GLY A 201 -6.35 10.47 -2.54
CA GLY A 201 -7.30 9.55 -3.15
C GLY A 201 -7.98 8.57 -2.19
N TRP A 202 -7.38 8.20 -1.07
CA TRP A 202 -8.05 7.38 -0.07
C TRP A 202 -9.04 8.18 0.76
N LYS A 203 -10.25 7.65 0.87
CA LYS A 203 -11.33 8.13 1.74
C LYS A 203 -11.71 7.01 2.69
N ALA A 204 -12.11 7.37 3.91
CA ALA A 204 -12.64 6.43 4.88
C ALA A 204 -14.07 6.82 5.26
N THR A 205 -14.90 5.81 5.49
CA THR A 205 -16.23 5.97 6.08
C THR A 205 -16.42 4.98 7.23
N ILE A 206 -17.19 5.39 8.24
CA ILE A 206 -17.70 4.54 9.30
C ILE A 206 -19.21 4.57 9.20
N ASP A 207 -19.84 3.43 8.92
CA ASP A 207 -21.29 3.29 8.65
C ASP A 207 -21.77 4.28 7.58
N GLY A 208 -20.98 4.45 6.52
CA GLY A 208 -21.27 5.35 5.41
C GLY A 208 -21.00 6.84 5.69
N LYS A 209 -20.63 7.24 6.91
CA LYS A 209 -20.27 8.63 7.26
C LYS A 209 -18.76 8.82 7.08
N GLU A 210 -18.36 9.91 6.44
CA GLU A 210 -16.96 10.24 6.21
C GLU A 210 -16.19 10.37 7.54
N ALA A 211 -15.00 9.76 7.60
CA ALA A 211 -14.10 9.78 8.75
C ALA A 211 -12.70 10.23 8.32
N PRO A 212 -12.04 11.13 9.09
CA PRO A 212 -10.70 11.59 8.77
C PRO A 212 -9.68 10.45 8.98
N ILE A 213 -8.82 10.25 7.97
CA ILE A 213 -7.69 9.33 8.06
C ILE A 213 -6.51 10.09 8.67
N TYR A 214 -5.95 9.56 9.74
CA TYR A 214 -4.75 10.05 10.40
C TYR A 214 -3.54 9.25 9.95
N ARG A 215 -2.36 9.88 9.95
CA ARG A 215 -1.10 9.18 9.79
C ARG A 215 -0.51 8.89 11.16
N VAL A 216 -0.19 7.63 11.41
CA VAL A 216 0.47 7.18 12.64
C VAL A 216 1.66 6.26 12.31
N ASP A 217 2.50 6.01 13.28
CA ASP A 217 3.60 5.04 13.21
C ASP A 217 4.45 5.24 11.95
N TYR A 218 4.73 6.54 11.69
CA TYR A 218 5.48 7.03 10.55
C TYR A 218 4.77 6.87 9.18
N THR A 219 4.02 5.78 8.95
CA THR A 219 3.49 5.45 7.62
C THR A 219 2.11 4.78 7.62
N LEU A 220 1.54 4.40 8.76
CA LEU A 220 0.27 3.69 8.81
C LEU A 220 -0.94 4.63 8.87
N ARG A 221 -2.13 4.06 8.64
CA ARG A 221 -3.41 4.75 8.76
C ARG A 221 -4.01 4.53 10.13
N ALA A 222 -4.70 5.54 10.67
CA ALA A 222 -5.55 5.37 11.84
C ALA A 222 -6.87 6.09 11.67
N LEU A 223 -7.89 5.62 12.41
CA LEU A 223 -9.21 6.23 12.54
C LEU A 223 -9.62 6.28 13.99
N SER A 224 -10.35 7.34 14.37
CA SER A 224 -11.13 7.35 15.61
C SER A 224 -12.44 6.59 15.37
N VAL A 225 -12.62 5.46 16.04
CA VAL A 225 -13.77 4.58 15.87
C VAL A 225 -14.69 4.70 17.11
N PRO A 226 -15.98 4.99 16.94
CA PRO A 226 -16.93 5.04 18.04
C PRO A 226 -17.07 3.69 18.75
N ALA A 227 -17.64 3.70 19.95
CA ALA A 227 -18.05 2.47 20.66
C ALA A 227 -19.19 1.79 19.90
N GLY A 228 -19.12 0.46 19.80
CA GLY A 228 -20.14 -0.36 19.14
C GLY A 228 -19.59 -1.24 18.03
N LYS A 229 -20.53 -1.76 17.25
CA LYS A 229 -20.23 -2.48 16.01
C LYS A 229 -20.37 -1.56 14.84
N HIS A 230 -19.32 -1.46 14.01
CA HIS A 230 -19.29 -0.55 12.88
C HIS A 230 -18.68 -1.22 11.64
N GLU A 231 -19.17 -0.84 10.46
CA GLU A 231 -18.51 -1.09 9.20
C GLU A 231 -17.56 0.07 8.90
N ILE A 232 -16.29 -0.24 8.67
CA ILE A 232 -15.26 0.72 8.26
C ILE A 232 -14.88 0.41 6.82
N ARG A 233 -14.99 1.42 5.96
CA ARG A 233 -14.70 1.25 4.54
C ARG A 233 -13.67 2.28 4.08
N PHE A 234 -12.60 1.81 3.44
CA PHE A 234 -11.64 2.65 2.73
C PHE A 234 -11.85 2.48 1.24
N VAL A 235 -11.91 3.59 0.49
CA VAL A 235 -12.03 3.59 -0.97
C VAL A 235 -10.98 4.51 -1.57
N PHE A 236 -10.32 4.05 -2.64
CA PHE A 236 -9.36 4.84 -3.39
C PHE A 236 -10.00 5.53 -4.58
N GLU A 237 -10.24 6.83 -4.47
CA GLU A 237 -10.88 7.67 -5.48
C GLU A 237 -10.10 8.97 -5.74
N PRO A 238 -8.96 8.91 -6.43
CA PRO A 238 -8.15 10.10 -6.69
C PRO A 238 -8.85 11.06 -7.66
N GLN A 239 -9.24 12.24 -7.19
CA GLN A 239 -9.94 13.26 -7.98
C GLN A 239 -9.12 13.73 -9.19
N ILE A 240 -7.80 13.74 -9.06
CA ILE A 240 -6.91 14.15 -10.16
C ILE A 240 -7.05 13.23 -11.39
N VAL A 241 -7.34 11.95 -11.21
CA VAL A 241 -7.57 10.99 -12.30
C VAL A 241 -8.89 11.32 -13.00
N LYS A 242 -9.96 11.57 -12.24
CA LYS A 242 -11.26 11.96 -12.81
C LYS A 242 -11.16 13.27 -13.59
N THR A 243 -10.49 14.28 -13.01
CA THR A 243 -10.30 15.58 -13.68
C THR A 243 -9.43 15.44 -14.93
N GLY A 244 -8.31 14.72 -14.86
CA GLY A 244 -7.43 14.48 -15.99
C GLY A 244 -8.11 13.73 -17.12
N SER A 245 -8.90 12.70 -16.82
CA SER A 245 -9.69 11.96 -17.80
C SER A 245 -10.72 12.86 -18.52
N ASN A 246 -11.44 13.68 -17.76
CA ASN A 246 -12.42 14.62 -18.33
C ASN A 246 -11.73 15.67 -19.23
N LEU A 247 -10.60 16.24 -18.81
CA LEU A 247 -9.83 17.19 -19.63
C LEU A 247 -9.30 16.54 -20.91
N SER A 248 -8.81 15.30 -20.82
CA SER A 248 -8.36 14.53 -21.99
C SER A 248 -9.50 14.27 -22.96
N LEU A 249 -10.69 13.92 -22.46
CA LEU A 249 -11.88 13.71 -23.30
C LEU A 249 -12.29 15.00 -24.02
N VAL A 250 -12.36 16.13 -23.30
CA VAL A 250 -12.69 17.43 -23.89
C VAL A 250 -11.64 17.80 -24.95
N GLY A 251 -10.34 17.63 -24.67
CA GLY A 251 -9.26 17.87 -25.63
C GLY A 251 -9.40 17.03 -26.90
N ALA A 252 -9.72 15.73 -26.74
CA ALA A 252 -9.93 14.83 -27.88
C ALA A 252 -11.13 15.25 -28.74
N ILE A 253 -12.24 15.65 -28.11
CA ILE A 253 -13.44 16.15 -28.83
C ILE A 253 -13.09 17.42 -29.61
N LEU A 254 -12.42 18.38 -28.98
CA LEU A 254 -12.01 19.65 -29.64
C LEU A 254 -11.10 19.37 -30.83
N LEU A 255 -10.14 18.46 -30.69
CA LEU A 255 -9.24 18.05 -31.77
C LEU A 255 -10.02 17.42 -32.94
N MET A 256 -10.98 16.51 -32.64
CA MET A 256 -11.85 15.94 -33.68
C MET A 256 -12.65 17.00 -34.40
N LEU A 257 -13.27 17.93 -33.69
CA LEU A 257 -14.05 19.03 -34.27
C LEU A 257 -13.16 19.90 -35.15
N TRP A 258 -11.95 20.19 -34.75
CA TRP A 258 -11.00 20.97 -35.55
C TRP A 258 -10.61 20.25 -36.85
N ILE A 259 -10.32 18.92 -36.78
CA ILE A 259 -10.00 18.11 -37.97
C ILE A 259 -11.18 18.07 -38.93
N VAL A 260 -12.39 17.76 -38.44
CA VAL A 260 -13.60 17.69 -39.26
C VAL A 260 -13.91 19.07 -39.87
N GLY A 261 -13.81 20.13 -39.09
CA GLY A 261 -13.99 21.50 -39.57
C GLY A 261 -12.98 21.88 -40.63
N GLY A 262 -11.72 21.50 -40.49
CA GLY A 262 -10.69 21.69 -41.51
C GLY A 262 -10.97 20.97 -42.83
N ILE A 263 -11.40 19.70 -42.73
CA ILE A 263 -11.81 18.90 -43.92
C ILE A 263 -12.97 19.54 -44.62
N VAL A 264 -14.02 19.92 -43.89
CA VAL A 264 -15.25 20.57 -44.46
C VAL A 264 -14.89 21.91 -45.09
N TRP A 265 -14.03 22.70 -44.45
CA TRP A 265 -13.58 23.98 -45.01
C TRP A 265 -12.79 23.78 -46.30
N GLN A 266 -11.88 22.83 -46.35
CA GLN A 266 -11.06 22.53 -47.55
C GLN A 266 -11.93 22.01 -48.70
N THR A 267 -12.87 21.12 -48.44
CA THR A 267 -13.83 20.61 -49.45
C THR A 267 -14.74 21.70 -50.01
N LYS A 268 -15.17 22.68 -49.18
CA LYS A 268 -15.94 23.83 -49.65
C LYS A 268 -15.09 24.76 -50.51
N LYS A 269 -13.83 25.03 -50.13
CA LYS A 269 -12.93 25.90 -50.89
C LYS A 269 -12.68 25.35 -52.28
N ASN A 270 -12.36 24.05 -52.39
CA ASN A 270 -12.12 23.41 -53.70
C ASN A 270 -13.35 23.44 -54.63
N LYS A 271 -14.61 23.43 -54.10
CA LYS A 271 -15.85 23.54 -54.89
C LYS A 271 -16.16 24.95 -55.39
N THR A 272 -15.52 25.98 -54.86
CA THR A 272 -15.69 27.36 -55.30
C THR A 272 -14.64 27.82 -56.30
N GLU A 273 -13.60 27.02 -56.54
CA GLU A 273 -12.51 27.28 -57.47
C GLU A 273 -12.71 26.53 -58.84
N ASP A 274 -13.69 25.59 -58.91
CA ASP A 274 -14.23 24.96 -60.13
C ASP A 274 -15.52 25.69 -60.62
#